data_b9fb8192e66d8d71cbee5d08fbb9072a
#
_entry.id   b9fb8192e66d8d71cbee5d08fbb9072a
#
_cell.length_a   1.000
_cell.length_b   1.000
_cell.length_c   1.000
_cell.angle_alpha   90.00
_cell.angle_beta   90.00
_cell.angle_gamma   90.00
#
_symmetry.space_group_name_H-M   'P 1'
#
loop_
_entity.id
_entity.type
_entity.pdbx_description
1 polymer ?
#
loop_
_entity_poly.entity_id
_entity_poly.type
_entity_poly.pdbx_seq_one_letter_code
_entity_poly.pdbx_strand_id
1 'polypeptide(L)'
;ESKYVEQVEFVCLPARHFSGRGPFNRNSTLWSSWAIKSEKGKIYFSGDSGYGKHLKKIGNEHGPFDVTLIDCGQYNKAWEYSHMFPDQAIDASIDLRGEYLIPIHWGAFTLSTHAWTDPPEDVFKLAPLKGQKIILPEIGQVITLGKPVYGNQKWWNNF
;
A
#
# COMPACT_ATOMS: atom_id res chain seq x y z
N GLU A 1 -5.89 -16.55 -8.31
CA GLU A 1 -5.96 -17.73 -7.43
C GLU A 1 -6.40 -17.29 -6.03
N SER A 2 -7.31 -18.02 -5.40
CA SER A 2 -7.77 -17.74 -4.03
C SER A 2 -7.66 -18.95 -3.13
N LYS A 3 -7.52 -18.69 -1.81
CA LYS A 3 -7.46 -19.71 -0.77
C LYS A 3 -8.20 -19.21 0.48
N TYR A 4 -8.96 -20.08 1.10
CA TYR A 4 -9.58 -19.85 2.39
C TYR A 4 -8.70 -20.37 3.53
N VAL A 5 -8.55 -19.55 4.56
CA VAL A 5 -7.99 -19.95 5.85
C VAL A 5 -9.03 -19.56 6.90
N GLU A 6 -9.66 -20.53 7.52
CA GLU A 6 -10.84 -20.35 8.35
C GLU A 6 -11.94 -19.59 7.58
N GLN A 7 -12.35 -18.40 8.06
CA GLN A 7 -13.40 -17.57 7.45
C GLN A 7 -12.83 -16.41 6.63
N VAL A 8 -11.54 -16.43 6.28
CA VAL A 8 -10.84 -15.38 5.54
C VAL A 8 -10.43 -15.90 4.17
N GLU A 9 -10.88 -15.20 3.13
CA GLU A 9 -10.45 -15.41 1.74
C GLU A 9 -9.21 -14.58 1.44
N PHE A 10 -8.14 -15.25 1.00
CA PHE A 10 -6.93 -14.63 0.47
C PHE A 10 -6.93 -14.77 -1.05
N VAL A 11 -6.96 -13.67 -1.77
CA VAL A 11 -6.90 -13.65 -3.24
C VAL A 11 -5.54 -13.12 -3.67
N CYS A 12 -4.74 -13.95 -4.35
CA CYS A 12 -3.48 -13.56 -4.96
C CYS A 12 -3.77 -12.75 -6.25
N LEU A 13 -3.24 -11.55 -6.33
CA LEU A 13 -3.51 -10.56 -7.36
C LEU A 13 -2.21 -10.04 -7.98
N PRO A 14 -2.27 -9.48 -9.19
CA PRO A 14 -1.10 -8.87 -9.82
C PRO A 14 -0.51 -7.72 -9.03
N ALA A 15 0.80 -7.61 -9.05
CA ALA A 15 1.58 -6.44 -8.64
C ALA A 15 2.55 -6.05 -9.75
N ARG A 16 3.26 -4.96 -9.61
CA ARG A 16 4.26 -4.50 -10.58
C ARG A 16 5.60 -4.33 -9.88
N HIS A 17 6.39 -5.38 -9.90
CA HIS A 17 7.71 -5.42 -9.26
C HIS A 17 8.62 -6.39 -10.02
N PHE A 18 9.63 -6.87 -9.40
CA PHE A 18 10.54 -7.92 -9.90
C PHE A 18 10.85 -8.93 -8.80
N SER A 19 11.42 -10.06 -9.18
CA SER A 19 11.96 -11.03 -8.24
C SER A 19 13.41 -11.38 -8.58
N GLY A 20 14.13 -11.91 -7.59
CA GLY A 20 15.50 -12.38 -7.72
C GLY A 20 16.42 -11.82 -6.66
N ARG A 21 17.25 -12.69 -6.09
CA ARG A 21 18.25 -12.34 -5.06
C ARG A 21 19.67 -12.64 -5.50
N GLY A 22 19.85 -13.20 -6.68
CA GLY A 22 21.15 -13.56 -7.22
C GLY A 22 21.27 -13.23 -8.70
N PRO A 23 22.48 -13.34 -9.26
CA PRO A 23 22.76 -12.89 -10.64
C PRO A 23 22.04 -13.71 -11.71
N PHE A 24 21.56 -14.91 -11.40
CA PHE A 24 21.00 -15.85 -12.39
C PHE A 24 19.51 -16.17 -12.18
N ASN A 25 18.83 -15.55 -11.20
CA ASN A 25 17.43 -15.88 -10.87
C ASN A 25 16.49 -14.68 -10.95
N ARG A 26 16.85 -13.64 -11.71
CA ARG A 26 15.99 -12.48 -11.91
C ARG A 26 14.68 -12.89 -12.59
N ASN A 27 13.55 -12.49 -11.99
CA ASN A 27 12.19 -12.80 -12.47
C ASN A 27 11.89 -14.31 -12.59
N SER A 28 12.57 -15.15 -11.84
CA SER A 28 12.32 -16.60 -11.82
C SER A 28 11.09 -16.99 -10.99
N THR A 29 10.57 -16.09 -10.17
CA THR A 29 9.32 -16.23 -9.42
C THR A 29 8.42 -15.05 -9.70
N LEU A 30 7.11 -15.21 -9.48
CA LEU A 30 6.17 -14.10 -9.56
C LEU A 30 6.19 -13.29 -8.26
N TRP A 31 5.72 -12.08 -8.37
CA TRP A 31 5.41 -11.15 -7.30
C TRP A 31 3.91 -10.90 -7.28
N SER A 32 3.37 -10.52 -6.14
CA SER A 32 1.92 -10.43 -5.98
C SER A 32 1.50 -9.37 -4.97
N SER A 33 0.26 -8.93 -5.15
CA SER A 33 -0.53 -8.22 -4.17
C SER A 33 -1.65 -9.13 -3.65
N TRP A 34 -2.37 -8.70 -2.64
CA TRP A 34 -3.36 -9.54 -1.98
C TRP A 34 -4.64 -8.78 -1.65
N ALA A 35 -5.80 -9.38 -1.97
CA ALA A 35 -7.06 -9.00 -1.36
C ALA A 35 -7.37 -9.99 -0.23
N ILE A 36 -7.61 -9.47 0.96
CA ILE A 36 -7.95 -10.22 2.17
C ILE A 36 -9.38 -9.86 2.51
N LYS A 37 -10.29 -10.84 2.48
CA LYS A 37 -11.72 -10.62 2.59
C LYS A 37 -12.32 -11.50 3.67
N SER A 38 -13.19 -10.91 4.49
CA SER A 38 -14.00 -11.59 5.48
C SER A 38 -15.35 -10.92 5.62
N GLU A 39 -16.25 -11.48 6.43
CA GLU A 39 -17.52 -10.81 6.78
C GLU A 39 -17.29 -9.50 7.56
N LYS A 40 -16.13 -9.33 8.20
CA LYS A 40 -15.78 -8.15 8.98
C LYS A 40 -15.18 -7.02 8.17
N GLY A 41 -14.78 -7.27 6.91
CA GLY A 41 -14.21 -6.25 6.05
C GLY A 41 -13.26 -6.81 4.99
N LYS A 42 -12.80 -5.89 4.13
CA LYS A 42 -11.92 -6.15 3.00
C LYS A 42 -10.68 -5.28 3.07
N ILE A 43 -9.52 -5.90 2.98
CA ILE A 43 -8.23 -5.22 3.00
C ILE A 43 -7.50 -5.54 1.69
N TYR A 44 -6.86 -4.54 1.12
CA TYR A 44 -5.90 -4.74 0.04
C TYR A 44 -4.47 -4.48 0.54
N PHE A 45 -3.55 -5.35 0.17
CA PHE A 45 -2.13 -5.25 0.45
C PHE A 45 -1.34 -5.29 -0.85
N SER A 46 -0.63 -4.20 -1.17
CA SER A 46 0.08 -4.09 -2.45
C SER A 46 1.30 -4.99 -2.56
N GLY A 47 1.92 -5.37 -1.43
CA GLY A 47 3.33 -5.72 -1.44
C GLY A 47 4.17 -4.55 -1.97
N ASP A 48 5.38 -4.80 -2.42
CA ASP A 48 6.17 -3.83 -3.17
C ASP A 48 5.61 -3.77 -4.60
N SER A 49 5.20 -2.60 -5.05
CA SER A 49 4.56 -2.44 -6.35
C SER A 49 4.62 -1.03 -6.88
N GLY A 50 4.98 -0.88 -8.14
CA GLY A 50 4.75 0.35 -8.88
C GLY A 50 3.29 0.53 -9.28
N TYR A 51 2.91 1.78 -9.57
CA TYR A 51 1.58 2.14 -10.06
C TYR A 51 1.31 1.55 -11.46
N GLY A 52 0.07 1.15 -11.71
CA GLY A 52 -0.34 0.66 -13.03
C GLY A 52 -1.82 0.32 -13.15
N LYS A 53 -2.25 0.03 -14.38
CA LYS A 53 -3.67 -0.23 -14.73
C LYS A 53 -4.29 -1.43 -13.99
N HIS A 54 -3.46 -2.33 -13.45
CA HIS A 54 -3.93 -3.48 -12.68
C HIS A 54 -4.69 -3.06 -11.42
N LEU A 55 -4.31 -1.93 -10.79
CA LEU A 55 -4.95 -1.43 -9.57
C LEU A 55 -6.43 -1.09 -9.81
N LYS A 56 -6.73 -0.36 -10.88
CA LYS A 56 -8.12 -0.05 -11.26
C LYS A 56 -8.94 -1.29 -11.61
N LYS A 57 -8.33 -2.26 -12.29
CA LYS A 57 -8.96 -3.55 -12.57
C LYS A 57 -9.29 -4.28 -11.27
N ILE A 58 -8.35 -4.36 -10.34
CA ILE A 58 -8.54 -4.97 -9.02
C ILE A 58 -9.67 -4.27 -8.25
N GLY A 59 -9.69 -2.94 -8.23
CA GLY A 59 -10.75 -2.17 -7.59
C GLY A 59 -12.14 -2.45 -8.15
N ASN A 60 -12.25 -2.65 -9.46
CA ASN A 60 -13.52 -3.00 -10.11
C ASN A 60 -13.97 -4.43 -9.78
N GLU A 61 -13.05 -5.39 -9.73
CA GLU A 61 -13.36 -6.82 -9.55
C GLU A 61 -13.49 -7.23 -8.08
N HIS A 62 -12.73 -6.61 -7.19
CA HIS A 62 -12.61 -7.03 -5.78
C HIS A 62 -13.00 -5.97 -4.76
N GLY A 63 -12.94 -4.67 -5.14
CA GLY A 63 -13.33 -3.55 -4.27
C GLY A 63 -14.85 -3.41 -4.06
N PRO A 64 -15.31 -2.42 -3.29
CA PRO A 64 -14.47 -1.51 -2.54
C PRO A 64 -13.71 -2.20 -1.39
N PHE A 65 -12.61 -1.58 -0.94
CA PHE A 65 -11.84 -2.02 0.21
C PHE A 65 -12.00 -1.04 1.37
N ASP A 66 -12.13 -1.54 2.58
CA ASP A 66 -12.16 -0.70 3.79
C ASP A 66 -10.81 -0.05 4.05
N VAL A 67 -9.73 -0.81 3.80
CA VAL A 67 -8.35 -0.33 3.92
C VAL A 67 -7.50 -0.83 2.76
N THR A 68 -6.67 0.06 2.24
CA THR A 68 -5.60 -0.24 1.29
C THR A 68 -4.24 0.04 1.93
N LEU A 69 -3.42 -1.00 2.04
CA LEU A 69 -2.02 -0.94 2.48
C LEU A 69 -1.17 -0.83 1.21
N ILE A 70 -0.67 0.37 0.91
CA ILE A 70 -0.02 0.68 -0.37
C ILE A 70 1.44 1.03 -0.18
N ASP A 71 2.30 0.40 -0.98
CA ASP A 71 3.71 0.77 -1.12
C ASP A 71 3.84 2.28 -1.38
N CYS A 72 4.55 2.96 -0.50
CA CYS A 72 4.80 4.40 -0.57
C CYS A 72 6.16 4.72 0.04
N GLY A 73 7.17 3.91 -0.28
CA GLY A 73 8.52 4.12 0.21
C GLY A 73 9.55 3.69 -0.82
N GLN A 74 10.79 4.09 -0.59
CA GLN A 74 11.93 3.68 -1.44
C GLN A 74 11.76 4.01 -2.93
N TYR A 75 10.87 4.96 -3.26
CA TYR A 75 10.63 5.40 -4.63
C TYR A 75 11.79 6.20 -5.19
N ASN A 76 12.02 6.06 -6.50
CA ASN A 76 13.02 6.82 -7.24
C ASN A 76 12.66 6.79 -8.73
N LYS A 77 13.00 7.85 -9.48
CA LYS A 77 12.79 7.91 -10.93
C LYS A 77 13.52 6.79 -11.70
N ALA A 78 14.65 6.30 -11.16
CA ALA A 78 15.40 5.22 -11.77
C ALA A 78 14.69 3.87 -11.74
N TRP A 79 13.71 3.69 -10.81
CA TRP A 79 12.89 2.48 -10.68
C TRP A 79 11.42 2.81 -10.36
N GLU A 80 10.89 3.84 -11.00
CA GLU A 80 9.51 4.31 -10.84
C GLU A 80 8.43 3.24 -11.06
N TYR A 81 8.80 2.13 -11.71
CA TYR A 81 7.91 1.01 -11.97
C TYR A 81 7.88 -0.04 -10.85
N SER A 82 8.73 0.08 -9.86
CA SER A 82 8.84 -0.89 -8.76
C SER A 82 8.24 -0.38 -7.45
N HIS A 83 8.28 0.93 -7.22
CA HIS A 83 7.77 1.57 -6.01
C HIS A 83 6.97 2.83 -6.36
N MET A 84 5.88 3.07 -5.62
CA MET A 84 5.00 4.21 -5.88
C MET A 84 5.51 5.47 -5.20
N PHE A 85 5.46 6.58 -5.93
CA PHE A 85 5.55 7.90 -5.34
C PHE A 85 4.28 8.20 -4.51
N PRO A 86 4.32 9.14 -3.53
CA PRO A 86 3.18 9.43 -2.66
C PRO A 86 1.89 9.77 -3.39
N ASP A 87 1.95 10.54 -4.46
CA ASP A 87 0.81 10.88 -5.31
C ASP A 87 0.23 9.66 -6.03
N GLN A 88 1.10 8.75 -6.48
CA GLN A 88 0.71 7.49 -7.10
C GLN A 88 0.10 6.50 -6.08
N ALA A 89 0.60 6.47 -4.85
CA ALA A 89 0.02 5.63 -3.79
C ALA A 89 -1.41 6.08 -3.44
N ILE A 90 -1.66 7.39 -3.46
CA ILE A 90 -3.00 7.95 -3.28
C ILE A 90 -3.90 7.56 -4.45
N ASP A 91 -3.45 7.74 -5.69
CA ASP A 91 -4.19 7.36 -6.89
C ASP A 91 -4.47 5.84 -6.93
N ALA A 92 -3.51 5.03 -6.47
CA ALA A 92 -3.68 3.59 -6.32
C ALA A 92 -4.83 3.23 -5.37
N SER A 93 -4.90 3.89 -4.21
CA SER A 93 -5.99 3.69 -3.25
C SER A 93 -7.35 4.10 -3.83
N ILE A 94 -7.40 5.20 -4.58
CA ILE A 94 -8.62 5.66 -5.27
C ILE A 94 -9.03 4.66 -6.35
N ASP A 95 -8.11 4.21 -7.20
CA ASP A 95 -8.37 3.21 -8.23
C ASP A 95 -8.84 1.86 -7.66
N LEU A 96 -8.34 1.48 -6.50
CA LEU A 96 -8.76 0.31 -5.72
C LEU A 96 -10.13 0.51 -5.04
N ARG A 97 -10.67 1.72 -5.04
CA ARG A 97 -11.88 2.11 -4.31
C ARG A 97 -11.72 1.91 -2.80
N GLY A 98 -10.52 2.23 -2.29
CA GLY A 98 -10.19 2.14 -0.88
C GLY A 98 -10.80 3.28 -0.07
N GLU A 99 -11.45 2.96 1.06
CA GLU A 99 -11.96 4.00 1.95
C GLU A 99 -10.82 4.70 2.69
N TYR A 100 -9.90 3.92 3.23
CA TYR A 100 -8.70 4.42 3.92
C TYR A 100 -7.43 3.93 3.25
N LEU A 101 -6.48 4.83 3.07
CA LEU A 101 -5.11 4.54 2.67
C LEU A 101 -4.20 4.49 3.90
N ILE A 102 -3.44 3.42 4.04
CA ILE A 102 -2.28 3.32 4.93
C ILE A 102 -1.04 3.16 4.05
N PRO A 103 -0.18 4.18 3.95
CA PRO A 103 1.10 4.02 3.25
C PRO A 103 2.03 3.10 4.04
N ILE A 104 2.63 2.16 3.34
CA ILE A 104 3.58 1.19 3.88
C ILE A 104 4.94 1.28 3.19
N HIS A 105 5.89 0.46 3.60
CA HIS A 105 7.25 0.37 3.02
C HIS A 105 8.14 1.59 3.27
N TRP A 106 7.88 2.36 4.32
CA TRP A 106 8.67 3.51 4.76
C TRP A 106 9.02 3.39 6.26
N GLY A 107 9.92 4.22 6.73
CA GLY A 107 10.26 4.33 8.16
C GLY A 107 11.12 3.19 8.73
N ALA A 108 11.71 2.31 7.90
CA ALA A 108 12.58 1.23 8.36
C ALA A 108 14.01 1.36 7.81
N PHE A 109 14.23 1.09 6.54
CA PHE A 109 15.55 1.11 5.90
C PHE A 109 15.62 2.22 4.84
N THR A 110 16.80 2.84 4.70
CA THR A 110 17.06 3.79 3.62
C THR A 110 17.67 3.06 2.43
N LEU A 111 16.89 2.79 1.40
CA LEU A 111 17.32 2.21 0.14
C LEU A 111 17.28 3.22 -1.01
N SER A 112 16.50 4.28 -0.88
CA SER A 112 16.39 5.37 -1.84
C SER A 112 17.07 6.64 -1.34
N THR A 113 16.94 7.73 -2.12
CA THR A 113 17.59 9.02 -1.86
C THR A 113 16.68 10.05 -1.16
N HIS A 114 15.39 9.74 -1.01
CA HIS A 114 14.46 10.59 -0.25
C HIS A 114 14.64 10.42 1.26
N ALA A 115 14.28 11.42 2.06
CA ALA A 115 14.25 11.29 3.50
C ALA A 115 13.18 10.27 3.92
N TRP A 116 13.41 9.58 5.05
CA TRP A 116 12.47 8.57 5.54
C TRP A 116 11.10 9.14 5.94
N THR A 117 11.06 10.46 6.19
CA THR A 117 9.85 11.23 6.53
C THR A 117 9.09 11.75 5.31
N ASP A 118 9.71 11.78 4.11
CA ASP A 118 9.07 12.33 2.92
C ASP A 118 7.78 11.57 2.55
N PRO A 119 7.74 10.20 2.57
CA PRO A 119 6.53 9.48 2.22
C PRO A 119 5.30 9.87 3.05
N PRO A 120 5.33 9.85 4.40
CA PRO A 120 4.18 10.22 5.20
C PRO A 120 3.85 11.71 5.13
N GLU A 121 4.86 12.59 5.02
CA GLU A 121 4.65 14.03 4.86
C GLU A 121 3.91 14.37 3.57
N ASP A 122 4.32 13.78 2.46
CA ASP A 122 3.70 14.04 1.17
C ASP A 122 2.30 13.41 1.07
N VAL A 123 2.11 12.19 1.58
CA VAL A 123 0.76 11.61 1.67
C VAL A 123 -0.15 12.46 2.55
N PHE A 124 0.33 12.94 3.70
CA PHE A 124 -0.44 13.81 4.60
C PHE A 124 -0.89 15.10 3.91
N LYS A 125 -0.04 15.71 3.08
CA LYS A 125 -0.34 16.93 2.33
C LYS A 125 -1.27 16.69 1.14
N LEU A 126 -1.02 15.61 0.37
CA LEU A 126 -1.64 15.42 -0.94
C LEU A 126 -3.00 14.68 -0.86
N ALA A 127 -3.17 13.76 0.08
CA ALA A 127 -4.37 12.93 0.15
C ALA A 127 -5.66 13.74 0.35
N PRO A 128 -5.72 14.77 1.23
CA PRO A 128 -6.91 15.60 1.36
C PRO A 128 -7.28 16.34 0.08
N LEU A 129 -6.31 16.74 -0.74
CA LEU A 129 -6.53 17.44 -2.01
C LEU A 129 -7.22 16.53 -3.05
N LYS A 130 -7.05 15.21 -2.92
CA LYS A 130 -7.68 14.19 -3.76
C LYS A 130 -8.91 13.54 -3.10
N GLY A 131 -9.31 14.00 -1.90
CA GLY A 131 -10.45 13.46 -1.16
C GLY A 131 -10.20 12.06 -0.57
N GLN A 132 -8.96 11.60 -0.52
CA GLN A 132 -8.61 10.30 0.04
C GLN A 132 -8.42 10.38 1.56
N LYS A 133 -9.13 9.53 2.29
CA LYS A 133 -8.90 9.36 3.73
C LYS A 133 -7.62 8.58 3.97
N ILE A 134 -6.83 9.01 4.96
CA ILE A 134 -5.56 8.36 5.32
C ILE A 134 -5.54 7.96 6.79
N ILE A 135 -4.76 6.94 7.09
CA ILE A 135 -4.38 6.54 8.45
C ILE A 135 -2.86 6.40 8.46
N LEU A 136 -2.20 7.12 9.37
CA LEU A 136 -0.75 7.09 9.56
C LEU A 136 -0.45 6.61 10.99
N PRO A 137 -0.60 5.30 11.26
CA PRO A 137 -0.46 4.75 12.60
C PRO A 137 0.98 4.78 13.06
N GLU A 138 1.21 4.95 14.35
CA GLU A 138 2.51 4.67 14.96
C GLU A 138 2.84 3.17 14.82
N ILE A 139 4.13 2.86 14.80
CA ILE A 139 4.58 1.46 14.76
C ILE A 139 4.04 0.69 15.96
N GLY A 140 3.28 -0.37 15.70
CA GLY A 140 2.62 -1.17 16.75
C GLY A 140 1.24 -0.66 17.18
N GLN A 141 0.76 0.47 16.66
CA GLN A 141 -0.58 0.96 16.96
C GLN A 141 -1.66 0.06 16.36
N VAL A 142 -2.64 -0.32 17.18
CA VAL A 142 -3.79 -1.11 16.74
C VAL A 142 -4.85 -0.20 16.11
N ILE A 143 -5.22 -0.50 14.86
CA ILE A 143 -6.32 0.17 14.16
C ILE A 143 -7.53 -0.77 14.11
N THR A 144 -8.68 -0.26 14.53
CA THR A 144 -9.95 -0.98 14.45
C THR A 144 -10.86 -0.31 13.43
N LEU A 145 -11.23 -1.03 12.38
CA LEU A 145 -12.14 -0.53 11.35
C LEU A 145 -13.52 -0.19 11.97
N GLY A 146 -14.15 0.87 11.45
CA GLY A 146 -15.45 1.33 11.93
C GLY A 146 -15.42 2.08 13.27
N LYS A 147 -14.25 2.27 13.89
CA LYS A 147 -14.06 3.15 15.03
C LYS A 147 -13.31 4.42 14.64
N PRO A 148 -13.50 5.54 15.38
CA PRO A 148 -12.70 6.73 15.13
C PRO A 148 -11.20 6.41 15.18
N VAL A 149 -10.49 6.76 14.12
CA VAL A 149 -9.05 6.58 14.07
C VAL A 149 -8.42 7.80 14.73
N TYR A 150 -7.98 7.62 15.97
CA TYR A 150 -7.13 8.60 16.64
C TYR A 150 -5.70 8.35 16.17
N GLY A 151 -5.11 9.26 15.39
CA GLY A 151 -3.71 9.08 15.08
C GLY A 151 -3.18 9.57 13.75
N ASN A 152 -3.80 10.57 13.12
CA ASN A 152 -3.08 11.32 12.08
C ASN A 152 -2.17 12.39 12.72
N GLN A 153 -1.55 12.04 13.86
CA GLN A 153 -0.48 12.84 14.42
C GLN A 153 0.81 12.52 13.66
N LYS A 154 1.60 13.52 13.35
CA LYS A 154 2.91 13.36 12.71
C LYS A 154 3.93 12.81 13.71
N TRP A 155 3.71 11.58 14.18
CA TRP A 155 4.52 10.91 15.19
C TRP A 155 6.00 10.80 14.79
N TRP A 156 6.27 10.74 13.48
CA TRP A 156 7.63 10.70 12.92
C TRP A 156 8.42 12.00 13.16
N ASN A 157 7.79 13.08 13.58
CA ASN A 157 8.48 14.32 13.96
C ASN A 157 9.07 14.26 15.37
N ASN A 158 8.81 13.20 16.11
CA ASN A 158 9.32 13.01 17.47
C ASN A 158 10.67 12.28 17.51
N PHE A 159 11.27 11.99 16.37
CA PHE A 159 12.52 11.25 16.22
C PHE A 159 13.59 12.00 15.45
#